data_5de3ce93c05732db91fda2f9fdd31c37
#
_entry.id   5de3ce93c05732db91fda2f9fdd31c37
#
_cell.length_a   1.000
_cell.length_b   1.000
_cell.length_c   1.000
_cell.angle_alpha   90.00
_cell.angle_beta   90.00
_cell.angle_gamma   90.00
#
_symmetry.space_group_name_H-M   'P 1'
#
loop_
_entity.id
_entity.type
_entity.pdbx_description
1 polymer ?
#
loop_
_entity_poly.entity_id
_entity_poly.type
_entity_poly.pdbx_seq_one_letter_code
_entity_poly.pdbx_strand_id
1 'polypeptide(L)'
;MDEMALDDQAMRPIIEDSDLIGGVYYMNYDECVIVSNDKWKDEAGGVPRHSYLLATATDWDNPEEFKEEDAYAILLRATGPEKLPAEDDLMKVREEAMRRKITNDTAVDSSQVPGTSEEIMDVLTKNEIQFSGINAKILGTVYEDDGIEFGSDVETFYSSARYKVYKPNARALSEIFKLIQHDQDEQDEDDSMIRLGRVRYTSTERNPRLSEATVPIDINDVVGNKTALFGMTRTGKSNTMKVLATSIFQHAVETDEEIGQLMFDPTGEYANVNQQDNETALADIHDDVVSVYSWGGAVEDGVESLQIDFFDYEQMDEVWQTIKLHLTRDADYVTSFKAANPVGPENRNENYSEFNKAVRCQSALYACLMKAGFDTGNDFSTPIPTNTD
;
A
#
# COMPACT_ATOMS: atom_id res chain seq x y z
N MET A 1 -4.94 -13.43 42.24
CA MET A 1 -4.25 -13.42 40.95
C MET A 1 -4.55 -14.77 40.37
N ASP A 2 -5.55 -14.83 39.53
CA ASP A 2 -5.89 -16.05 38.81
C ASP A 2 -4.76 -16.29 37.80
N GLU A 3 -4.17 -17.48 37.85
CA GLU A 3 -3.31 -17.98 36.78
C GLU A 3 -4.18 -18.05 35.53
N MET A 4 -4.05 -17.08 34.64
CA MET A 4 -4.62 -17.16 33.30
C MET A 4 -4.04 -18.42 32.64
N ALA A 5 -4.90 -19.34 32.28
CA ALA A 5 -4.45 -20.60 31.68
C ALA A 5 -3.74 -20.26 30.36
N LEU A 6 -2.60 -20.88 30.11
CA LEU A 6 -1.79 -20.72 28.87
C LEU A 6 -2.60 -20.90 27.56
N ASP A 7 -3.75 -21.55 27.65
CA ASP A 7 -4.67 -21.74 26.51
C ASP A 7 -5.44 -20.50 26.08
N ASP A 8 -5.45 -19.43 26.92
CA ASP A 8 -6.15 -18.17 26.63
C ASP A 8 -5.25 -17.05 26.05
N GLN A 9 -3.98 -17.35 25.76
CA GLN A 9 -3.04 -16.36 25.24
C GLN A 9 -3.18 -16.18 23.74
N ALA A 10 -3.55 -14.98 23.33
CA ALA A 10 -3.79 -14.64 21.92
C ALA A 10 -2.51 -14.68 21.05
N MET A 11 -1.33 -14.42 21.64
CA MET A 11 -0.04 -14.49 20.95
C MET A 11 0.41 -15.92 20.60
N ARG A 12 0.00 -16.90 21.37
CA ARG A 12 0.42 -18.29 21.20
C ARG A 12 0.09 -18.86 19.82
N PRO A 13 -1.12 -18.72 19.27
CA PRO A 13 -1.43 -19.19 17.91
C PRO A 13 -0.56 -18.58 16.84
N ILE A 14 -0.15 -17.31 16.99
CA ILE A 14 0.73 -16.62 16.02
C ILE A 14 2.11 -17.27 16.00
N ILE A 15 2.66 -17.62 17.16
CA ILE A 15 3.97 -18.25 17.25
C ILE A 15 3.90 -19.73 16.82
N GLU A 16 2.87 -20.48 17.23
CA GLU A 16 2.65 -21.88 16.79
C GLU A 16 2.44 -21.99 15.28
N ASP A 17 1.80 -21.02 14.67
CA ASP A 17 1.62 -20.90 13.21
C ASP A 17 2.86 -20.28 12.50
N SER A 18 4.03 -20.34 13.14
CA SER A 18 5.27 -19.77 12.62
C SER A 18 6.41 -20.82 12.58
N ASP A 19 7.22 -20.77 11.54
CA ASP A 19 8.35 -21.67 11.36
C ASP A 19 9.62 -21.12 12.04
N LEU A 20 10.30 -21.91 12.87
CA LEU A 20 11.57 -21.52 13.49
C LEU A 20 12.64 -21.31 12.41
N ILE A 21 13.29 -20.14 12.45
CA ILE A 21 14.37 -19.77 11.50
C ILE A 21 15.74 -19.78 12.15
N GLY A 22 15.80 -19.50 13.45
CA GLY A 22 17.09 -19.42 14.16
C GLY A 22 17.00 -18.65 15.46
N GLY A 23 18.12 -18.03 15.83
CA GLY A 23 18.24 -17.22 17.03
C GLY A 23 18.89 -15.88 16.72
N VAL A 24 18.79 -14.95 17.67
CA VAL A 24 19.42 -13.62 17.54
C VAL A 24 20.90 -13.71 17.91
N TYR A 25 21.76 -13.28 16.99
CA TYR A 25 23.19 -13.10 17.23
C TYR A 25 23.49 -11.75 17.90
N TYR A 26 22.92 -10.69 17.34
CA TYR A 26 23.08 -9.32 17.83
C TYR A 26 21.80 -8.54 17.55
N MET A 27 21.43 -7.67 18.45
CA MET A 27 20.28 -6.80 18.30
C MET A 27 20.54 -5.45 18.99
N ASN A 28 20.11 -4.39 18.35
CA ASN A 28 19.95 -3.05 18.92
C ASN A 28 18.51 -2.57 18.66
N TYR A 29 18.20 -1.30 18.89
CA TYR A 29 16.84 -0.77 18.68
C TYR A 29 16.42 -0.61 17.20
N ASP A 30 17.37 -0.65 16.27
CA ASP A 30 17.09 -0.45 14.83
C ASP A 30 17.23 -1.74 14.02
N GLU A 31 18.19 -2.60 14.39
CA GLU A 31 18.63 -3.74 13.59
C GLU A 31 18.82 -5.01 14.43
N CYS A 32 18.56 -6.13 13.79
CA CYS A 32 18.74 -7.46 14.34
C CYS A 32 19.53 -8.32 13.36
N VAL A 33 20.58 -8.98 13.83
CA VAL A 33 21.34 -10.00 13.11
C VAL A 33 20.94 -11.37 13.63
N ILE A 34 20.45 -12.21 12.75
CA ILE A 34 19.90 -13.53 13.05
C ILE A 34 20.89 -14.57 12.56
N VAL A 35 21.16 -15.57 13.41
CA VAL A 35 21.88 -16.81 13.02
C VAL A 35 20.86 -17.82 12.57
N SER A 36 21.00 -18.29 11.34
CA SER A 36 20.12 -19.31 10.75
C SER A 36 20.97 -20.38 10.07
N ASN A 37 20.38 -21.54 9.79
CA ASN A 37 21.00 -22.60 8.99
C ASN A 37 20.12 -22.96 7.78
N ASP A 38 20.67 -23.72 6.87
CA ASP A 38 19.98 -24.06 5.63
C ASP A 38 18.77 -24.99 5.86
N LYS A 39 18.79 -25.82 6.92
CA LYS A 39 17.67 -26.68 7.29
C LYS A 39 16.45 -25.83 7.71
N TRP A 40 16.62 -24.93 8.66
CA TRP A 40 15.53 -24.05 9.12
C TRP A 40 14.96 -23.18 7.99
N LYS A 41 15.85 -22.67 7.13
CA LYS A 41 15.40 -21.90 5.96
C LYS A 41 14.57 -22.75 4.98
N ASP A 42 14.99 -24.00 4.76
CA ASP A 42 14.28 -24.91 3.85
C ASP A 42 12.91 -25.33 4.42
N GLU A 43 12.85 -25.65 5.70
CA GLU A 43 11.61 -25.94 6.43
C GLU A 43 10.63 -24.77 6.38
N ALA A 44 11.11 -23.54 6.56
CA ALA A 44 10.33 -22.31 6.46
C ALA A 44 10.04 -21.86 5.01
N GLY A 45 10.44 -22.64 4.00
CA GLY A 45 10.27 -22.30 2.58
C GLY A 45 11.12 -21.12 2.10
N GLY A 46 12.27 -20.89 2.75
CA GLY A 46 13.19 -19.80 2.50
C GLY A 46 12.87 -18.51 3.26
N VAL A 47 13.85 -17.60 3.26
CA VAL A 47 13.69 -16.25 3.82
C VAL A 47 13.96 -15.23 2.72
N PRO A 48 12.97 -14.94 1.86
CA PRO A 48 13.08 -13.89 0.85
C PRO A 48 13.41 -12.53 1.47
N ARG A 49 14.01 -11.65 0.69
CA ARG A 49 14.18 -10.26 1.12
C ARG A 49 12.82 -9.62 1.43
N HIS A 50 12.77 -8.87 2.52
CA HIS A 50 11.58 -8.25 3.07
C HIS A 50 10.56 -9.21 3.73
N SER A 51 10.94 -10.47 3.98
CA SER A 51 10.14 -11.35 4.84
C SER A 51 9.96 -10.72 6.21
N TYR A 52 8.75 -10.82 6.74
CA TYR A 52 8.45 -10.50 8.12
C TYR A 52 8.87 -11.68 9.01
N LEU A 53 9.44 -11.38 10.16
CA LEU A 53 9.93 -12.34 11.14
C LEU A 53 9.53 -11.86 12.53
N LEU A 54 9.42 -12.80 13.46
CA LEU A 54 9.10 -12.54 14.86
C LEU A 54 10.27 -13.01 15.73
N ALA A 55 10.83 -12.13 16.56
CA ALA A 55 11.83 -12.51 17.55
C ALA A 55 11.20 -12.45 18.95
N THR A 56 11.15 -13.59 19.66
CA THR A 56 10.62 -13.66 21.02
C THR A 56 11.63 -14.27 21.96
N ALA A 57 11.71 -13.74 23.18
CA ALA A 57 12.48 -14.29 24.29
C ALA A 57 11.66 -15.26 25.15
N THR A 58 10.35 -15.30 24.94
CA THR A 58 9.41 -16.17 25.65
C THR A 58 9.56 -17.60 25.17
N ASP A 59 9.64 -18.55 26.10
CA ASP A 59 9.63 -19.98 25.80
C ASP A 59 8.20 -20.52 25.82
N TRP A 60 7.54 -20.47 24.67
CA TRP A 60 6.15 -20.91 24.45
C TRP A 60 5.97 -22.43 24.64
N ASP A 61 7.06 -23.20 24.63
CA ASP A 61 7.05 -24.66 24.84
C ASP A 61 7.10 -25.01 26.34
N ASN A 62 7.47 -24.07 27.21
CA ASN A 62 7.63 -24.30 28.64
C ASN A 62 6.75 -23.38 29.50
N PRO A 63 5.51 -23.79 29.75
CA PRO A 63 4.52 -22.97 30.44
C PRO A 63 4.90 -22.61 31.89
N GLU A 64 5.76 -23.38 32.55
CA GLU A 64 6.16 -23.11 33.95
C GLU A 64 7.12 -21.91 34.07
N GLU A 65 7.78 -21.53 33.00
CA GLU A 65 8.71 -20.36 32.95
C GLU A 65 8.06 -19.10 32.38
N PHE A 66 6.79 -19.21 31.98
CA PHE A 66 6.06 -18.12 31.38
C PHE A 66 5.74 -17.01 32.38
N LYS A 67 6.01 -15.76 31.99
CA LYS A 67 5.57 -14.57 32.68
C LYS A 67 4.77 -13.72 31.70
N GLU A 68 3.61 -13.29 32.14
CA GLU A 68 2.70 -12.44 31.36
C GLU A 68 3.40 -11.19 30.81
N GLU A 69 4.24 -10.56 31.62
CA GLU A 69 5.05 -9.39 31.23
C GLU A 69 6.08 -9.68 30.11
N ASP A 70 6.38 -10.96 29.84
CA ASP A 70 7.31 -11.39 28.80
C ASP A 70 6.58 -11.83 27.51
N ALA A 71 5.24 -11.74 27.45
CA ALA A 71 4.42 -12.14 26.31
C ALA A 71 4.50 -11.13 25.18
N TYR A 72 5.66 -11.02 24.53
CA TYR A 72 5.85 -10.16 23.38
C TYR A 72 6.74 -10.80 22.30
N ALA A 73 6.59 -10.29 21.09
CA ALA A 73 7.47 -10.62 19.97
C ALA A 73 7.86 -9.34 19.22
N ILE A 74 9.15 -9.20 18.95
CA ILE A 74 9.67 -8.09 18.15
C ILE A 74 9.42 -8.40 16.67
N LEU A 75 8.69 -7.55 15.99
CA LEU A 75 8.42 -7.66 14.56
C LEU A 75 9.63 -7.16 13.77
N LEU A 76 10.16 -8.01 12.92
CA LEU A 76 11.36 -7.78 12.13
C LEU A 76 11.06 -7.85 10.63
N ARG A 77 11.88 -7.17 9.83
CA ARG A 77 11.84 -7.27 8.38
C ARG A 77 13.22 -7.60 7.82
N ALA A 78 13.37 -8.79 7.23
CA ALA A 78 14.62 -9.25 6.63
C ALA A 78 15.09 -8.30 5.52
N THR A 79 16.32 -7.78 5.61
CA THR A 79 16.89 -6.85 4.63
C THR A 79 17.88 -7.51 3.69
N GLY A 80 18.62 -8.52 4.17
CA GLY A 80 19.59 -9.24 3.36
C GLY A 80 20.45 -10.21 4.17
N PRO A 81 21.41 -10.87 3.52
CA PRO A 81 22.40 -11.69 4.21
C PRO A 81 23.37 -10.82 5.02
N GLU A 82 23.83 -11.34 6.14
CA GLU A 82 24.85 -10.71 7.00
C GLU A 82 25.97 -11.71 7.24
N LYS A 83 27.20 -11.23 7.30
CA LYS A 83 28.37 -12.05 7.58
C LYS A 83 28.54 -12.25 9.08
N LEU A 84 28.54 -13.50 9.52
CA LEU A 84 28.80 -13.82 10.91
C LEU A 84 30.32 -13.82 11.18
N PRO A 85 30.77 -13.37 12.37
CA PRO A 85 32.20 -13.34 12.71
C PRO A 85 32.93 -14.67 12.60
N ALA A 86 32.24 -15.79 12.91
CA ALA A 86 32.79 -17.14 12.80
C ALA A 86 32.83 -17.69 11.35
N GLU A 87 32.26 -16.99 10.36
CA GLU A 87 32.14 -17.49 8.99
C GLU A 87 33.50 -17.58 8.29
N ASP A 88 34.44 -16.69 8.60
CA ASP A 88 35.82 -16.75 8.06
C ASP A 88 36.57 -18.00 8.51
N ASP A 89 36.37 -18.43 9.72
CA ASP A 89 37.02 -19.66 10.24
C ASP A 89 36.36 -20.90 9.67
N LEU A 90 35.04 -20.90 9.50
CA LEU A 90 34.32 -21.97 8.80
C LEU A 90 34.73 -22.07 7.34
N MET A 91 34.97 -20.93 6.66
CA MET A 91 35.45 -20.90 5.26
C MET A 91 36.86 -21.50 5.16
N LYS A 92 37.78 -21.22 6.08
CA LYS A 92 39.12 -21.83 6.11
C LYS A 92 39.04 -23.36 6.28
N VAL A 93 38.21 -23.82 7.21
CA VAL A 93 37.99 -25.26 7.42
C VAL A 93 37.44 -25.95 6.16
N ARG A 94 36.48 -25.31 5.48
CA ARG A 94 35.94 -25.80 4.20
C ARG A 94 37.01 -25.83 3.10
N GLU A 95 37.80 -24.76 2.99
CA GLU A 95 38.87 -24.68 2.00
C GLU A 95 39.92 -25.78 2.23
N GLU A 96 40.32 -26.01 3.49
CA GLU A 96 41.22 -27.11 3.85
C GLU A 96 40.62 -28.49 3.52
N ALA A 97 39.34 -28.69 3.81
CA ALA A 97 38.65 -29.95 3.51
C ALA A 97 38.57 -30.18 1.99
N MET A 98 38.27 -29.14 1.21
CA MET A 98 38.28 -29.22 -0.26
C MET A 98 39.70 -29.49 -0.81
N ARG A 99 40.73 -28.82 -0.29
CA ARG A 99 42.12 -29.06 -0.72
C ARG A 99 42.55 -30.52 -0.43
N ARG A 100 42.19 -31.06 0.75
CA ARG A 100 42.47 -32.46 1.09
C ARG A 100 41.77 -33.43 0.15
N LYS A 101 40.50 -33.15 -0.21
CA LYS A 101 39.76 -33.97 -1.17
C LYS A 101 40.46 -33.99 -2.56
N ILE A 102 40.82 -32.80 -3.09
CA ILE A 102 41.53 -32.68 -4.38
C ILE A 102 42.89 -33.40 -4.34
N THR A 103 43.64 -33.29 -3.25
CA THR A 103 44.92 -33.93 -3.09
C THR A 103 44.80 -35.45 -2.99
N ASN A 104 43.75 -35.98 -2.33
CA ASN A 104 43.48 -37.41 -2.24
C ASN A 104 43.01 -38.00 -3.57
N ASP A 105 42.14 -37.26 -4.32
CA ASP A 105 41.71 -37.69 -5.66
C ASP A 105 42.82 -37.74 -6.70
N THR A 106 43.88 -36.97 -6.50
CA THR A 106 45.08 -36.98 -7.38
C THR A 106 46.16 -37.99 -6.96
N ALA A 107 46.04 -38.59 -5.73
CA ALA A 107 47.09 -39.44 -5.18
C ALA A 107 46.73 -40.95 -5.15
N VAL A 108 45.53 -41.36 -5.55
CA VAL A 108 45.07 -42.74 -5.42
C VAL A 108 44.87 -43.34 -6.80
N ASP A 109 45.83 -44.19 -7.14
CA ASP A 109 45.68 -45.30 -8.09
C ASP A 109 44.52 -46.22 -7.60
N SER A 110 43.62 -46.48 -8.47
CA SER A 110 42.26 -46.99 -8.25
C SER A 110 42.15 -48.46 -7.83
N SER A 111 42.80 -48.87 -6.75
CA SER A 111 42.51 -50.17 -6.20
C SER A 111 42.61 -50.19 -4.69
N GLN A 112 41.46 -50.37 -4.06
CA GLN A 112 41.27 -50.70 -2.64
C GLN A 112 41.28 -49.57 -1.62
N VAL A 113 40.19 -48.82 -1.50
CA VAL A 113 39.65 -48.50 -0.18
C VAL A 113 38.10 -48.48 -0.28
N PRO A 114 37.38 -49.44 0.28
CA PRO A 114 35.94 -49.32 0.49
C PRO A 114 35.69 -48.32 1.64
N GLY A 115 34.88 -47.36 1.42
CA GLY A 115 34.46 -46.40 2.45
C GLY A 115 35.17 -45.04 2.34
N THR A 116 35.38 -44.51 1.19
CA THR A 116 35.88 -43.17 1.02
C THR A 116 34.76 -42.15 1.17
N SER A 117 34.80 -41.50 2.32
CA SER A 117 34.61 -40.07 2.56
C SER A 117 33.57 -39.27 1.78
N GLU A 118 32.77 -39.82 0.90
CA GLU A 118 31.50 -39.24 0.48
C GLU A 118 30.43 -39.33 1.56
N GLU A 119 30.60 -40.26 2.47
CA GLU A 119 29.70 -40.51 3.60
C GLU A 119 30.02 -39.72 4.86
N ILE A 120 31.07 -38.90 4.89
CA ILE A 120 31.51 -38.25 6.15
C ILE A 120 30.57 -37.14 6.64
N MET A 121 29.73 -36.63 5.78
CA MET A 121 28.59 -35.82 6.23
C MET A 121 27.40 -36.00 5.28
N ASP A 122 26.37 -36.63 5.79
CA ASP A 122 25.04 -36.64 5.19
C ASP A 122 24.60 -35.22 4.83
N VAL A 123 23.84 -35.07 3.76
CA VAL A 123 23.35 -33.75 3.27
C VAL A 123 22.57 -33.03 4.39
N LEU A 124 21.83 -33.78 5.21
CA LEU A 124 21.12 -33.24 6.36
C LEU A 124 22.08 -32.65 7.39
N THR A 125 23.14 -33.35 7.76
CA THR A 125 24.15 -32.88 8.72
C THR A 125 24.90 -31.65 8.17
N LYS A 126 25.16 -31.59 6.86
CA LYS A 126 25.75 -30.40 6.22
C LYS A 126 24.84 -29.18 6.38
N ASN A 127 23.55 -29.34 6.13
CA ASN A 127 22.59 -28.25 6.23
C ASN A 127 22.40 -27.76 7.68
N GLU A 128 22.50 -28.65 8.66
CA GLU A 128 22.42 -28.32 10.08
C GLU A 128 23.63 -27.55 10.60
N ILE A 129 24.82 -27.78 10.06
CA ILE A 129 26.09 -27.16 10.52
C ILE A 129 26.40 -25.86 9.74
N GLN A 130 25.74 -25.61 8.61
CA GLN A 130 26.00 -24.43 7.80
C GLN A 130 25.19 -23.22 8.30
N PHE A 131 25.75 -22.48 9.23
CA PHE A 131 25.17 -21.25 9.71
C PHE A 131 25.48 -20.07 8.78
N SER A 132 24.51 -19.17 8.64
CA SER A 132 24.63 -17.89 7.92
C SER A 132 23.82 -16.81 8.63
N GLY A 133 24.27 -15.57 8.50
CA GLY A 133 23.57 -14.42 9.07
C GLY A 133 22.48 -13.90 8.16
N ILE A 134 21.42 -13.40 8.78
CA ILE A 134 20.37 -12.62 8.15
C ILE A 134 20.29 -11.29 8.89
N ASN A 135 20.41 -10.18 8.16
CA ASN A 135 20.16 -8.84 8.71
C ASN A 135 18.66 -8.53 8.57
N ALA A 136 18.07 -7.99 9.63
CA ALA A 136 16.69 -7.57 9.69
C ALA A 136 16.54 -6.22 10.37
N LYS A 137 15.62 -5.40 9.90
CA LYS A 137 15.22 -4.14 10.52
C LYS A 137 14.13 -4.41 11.53
N ILE A 138 14.18 -3.76 12.68
CA ILE A 138 13.12 -3.76 13.68
C ILE A 138 12.00 -2.83 13.20
N LEU A 139 10.76 -3.31 13.28
CA LEU A 139 9.57 -2.54 12.90
C LEU A 139 8.75 -2.11 14.11
N GLY A 140 8.79 -2.86 15.20
CA GLY A 140 8.04 -2.61 16.41
C GLY A 140 7.89 -3.88 17.23
N THR A 141 6.97 -3.87 18.17
CA THR A 141 6.69 -4.96 19.10
C THR A 141 5.22 -5.35 19.04
N VAL A 142 4.94 -6.63 18.92
CA VAL A 142 3.61 -7.21 19.12
C VAL A 142 3.57 -7.75 20.54
N TYR A 143 2.61 -7.32 21.34
CA TYR A 143 2.50 -7.68 22.75
C TYR A 143 1.03 -7.92 23.13
N GLU A 144 0.81 -8.49 24.29
CA GLU A 144 -0.52 -8.81 24.81
C GLU A 144 -0.88 -7.88 25.96
N ASP A 145 -1.98 -7.10 25.80
CA ASP A 145 -2.56 -6.23 26.82
C ASP A 145 -4.08 -6.13 26.58
N ASP A 146 -4.86 -7.00 27.22
CA ASP A 146 -6.31 -7.17 27.01
C ASP A 146 -6.70 -7.54 25.55
N GLY A 147 -5.74 -8.09 24.82
CA GLY A 147 -5.76 -8.46 23.41
C GLY A 147 -4.35 -8.45 22.85
N ILE A 148 -4.20 -8.57 21.54
CA ILE A 148 -2.89 -8.40 20.88
C ILE A 148 -2.77 -6.98 20.36
N GLU A 149 -1.70 -6.27 20.75
CA GLU A 149 -1.41 -4.92 20.35
C GLU A 149 -0.11 -4.79 19.58
N PHE A 150 0.05 -3.69 18.87
CA PHE A 150 1.27 -3.36 18.15
C PHE A 150 1.82 -2.00 18.60
N GLY A 151 3.04 -2.01 19.15
CA GLY A 151 3.84 -0.82 19.42
C GLY A 151 4.85 -0.56 18.30
N SER A 152 5.00 0.68 17.90
CA SER A 152 5.93 1.09 16.82
C SER A 152 7.40 1.11 17.24
N ASP A 153 7.72 0.76 18.47
CA ASP A 153 9.06 0.75 19.06
C ASP A 153 9.32 -0.52 19.88
N VAL A 154 10.48 -0.60 20.50
CA VAL A 154 10.87 -1.66 21.44
C VAL A 154 11.23 -0.99 22.75
N GLU A 155 10.43 -1.21 23.77
CA GLU A 155 10.64 -0.64 25.10
C GLU A 155 11.93 -1.20 25.75
N THR A 156 12.06 -2.52 25.71
CA THR A 156 13.22 -3.21 26.30
C THR A 156 13.56 -4.48 25.53
N PHE A 157 14.76 -4.97 25.69
CA PHE A 157 15.15 -6.29 25.20
C PHE A 157 16.12 -7.00 26.14
N TYR A 158 16.04 -8.31 26.12
CA TYR A 158 16.93 -9.17 26.90
C TYR A 158 18.24 -9.47 26.14
N SER A 159 19.08 -10.33 26.73
CA SER A 159 20.25 -10.86 26.04
C SER A 159 19.87 -11.53 24.72
N SER A 160 20.61 -11.22 23.66
CA SER A 160 20.36 -11.77 22.31
C SER A 160 20.22 -13.29 22.30
N ALA A 161 20.93 -14.00 23.18
CA ALA A 161 20.90 -15.47 23.26
C ALA A 161 19.54 -16.04 23.72
N ARG A 162 18.65 -15.24 24.30
CA ARG A 162 17.31 -15.68 24.71
C ARG A 162 16.32 -15.71 23.57
N TYR A 163 16.56 -14.93 22.50
CA TYR A 163 15.58 -14.79 21.43
C TYR A 163 15.65 -15.92 20.43
N LYS A 164 14.51 -16.56 20.20
CA LYS A 164 14.25 -17.40 19.04
C LYS A 164 13.58 -16.56 17.96
N VAL A 165 13.88 -16.84 16.69
CA VAL A 165 13.33 -16.10 15.55
C VAL A 165 12.48 -17.03 14.69
N TYR A 166 11.26 -16.62 14.45
CA TYR A 166 10.25 -17.36 13.70
C TYR A 166 9.85 -16.59 12.45
N LYS A 167 9.44 -17.33 11.43
CA LYS A 167 8.82 -16.77 10.23
C LYS A 167 7.34 -17.10 10.26
N PRO A 168 6.45 -16.10 10.39
CA PRO A 168 5.01 -16.34 10.43
C PRO A 168 4.53 -16.91 9.09
N ASN A 169 3.59 -17.87 9.16
CA ASN A 169 2.87 -18.35 7.99
C ASN A 169 1.86 -17.30 7.50
N ALA A 170 1.10 -17.62 6.46
CA ALA A 170 0.13 -16.69 5.87
C ALA A 170 -0.96 -16.26 6.85
N ARG A 171 -1.45 -17.18 7.70
CA ARG A 171 -2.49 -16.92 8.69
C ARG A 171 -1.98 -16.00 9.79
N ALA A 172 -0.87 -16.38 10.44
CA ALA A 172 -0.26 -15.56 11.49
C ALA A 172 0.09 -14.15 10.98
N LEU A 173 0.59 -14.04 9.73
CA LEU A 173 0.91 -12.75 9.15
C LEU A 173 -0.33 -11.90 8.85
N SER A 174 -1.42 -12.51 8.42
CA SER A 174 -2.69 -11.81 8.21
C SER A 174 -3.28 -11.28 9.52
N GLU A 175 -3.19 -12.05 10.60
CA GLU A 175 -3.60 -11.58 11.93
C GLU A 175 -2.73 -10.40 12.41
N ILE A 176 -1.41 -10.49 12.27
CA ILE A 176 -0.50 -9.38 12.61
C ILE A 176 -0.87 -8.10 11.83
N PHE A 177 -1.21 -8.22 10.55
CA PHE A 177 -1.59 -7.05 9.76
C PHE A 177 -2.93 -6.45 10.18
N LYS A 178 -3.89 -7.26 10.60
CA LYS A 178 -5.14 -6.76 11.16
C LYS A 178 -4.88 -5.93 12.42
N LEU A 179 -4.03 -6.43 13.32
CA LEU A 179 -3.68 -5.74 14.56
C LEU A 179 -2.96 -4.41 14.34
N ILE A 180 -2.12 -4.31 13.32
CA ILE A 180 -1.41 -3.06 12.98
C ILE A 180 -2.38 -1.99 12.46
N GLN A 181 -3.51 -2.40 11.88
CA GLN A 181 -4.49 -1.50 11.25
C GLN A 181 -5.63 -1.10 12.20
N HIS A 182 -5.87 -1.88 13.26
CA HIS A 182 -7.02 -1.67 14.13
C HIS A 182 -6.63 -0.78 15.31
N ASP A 183 -7.29 0.36 15.46
CA ASP A 183 -7.19 1.18 16.66
C ASP A 183 -8.19 0.58 17.68
N GLN A 184 -7.70 0.04 18.79
CA GLN A 184 -8.48 -0.80 19.72
C GLN A 184 -9.60 -0.08 20.45
N ASP A 185 -9.70 1.23 20.34
CA ASP A 185 -10.76 2.03 20.98
C ASP A 185 -12.15 1.87 20.30
N GLU A 186 -12.23 1.25 19.13
CA GLU A 186 -13.49 1.02 18.42
C GLU A 186 -13.84 -0.46 18.43
N GLN A 187 -14.81 -0.84 19.29
CA GLN A 187 -15.40 -2.19 19.38
C GLN A 187 -16.22 -2.59 18.14
N ASP A 188 -16.05 -1.91 17.03
CA ASP A 188 -16.81 -2.15 15.82
C ASP A 188 -16.09 -3.14 14.89
N GLU A 189 -16.74 -4.25 14.81
CA GLU A 189 -16.65 -5.46 14.03
C GLU A 189 -15.79 -5.44 12.75
N ASP A 190 -15.21 -6.60 12.44
CA ASP A 190 -14.49 -7.07 11.23
C ASP A 190 -15.11 -6.60 9.87
N ASP A 191 -16.27 -5.91 9.91
CA ASP A 191 -17.01 -5.43 8.74
C ASP A 191 -16.36 -4.22 8.05
N SER A 192 -15.52 -3.43 8.73
CA SER A 192 -14.82 -2.28 8.14
C SER A 192 -13.54 -2.65 7.36
N MET A 193 -13.06 -3.88 7.52
CA MET A 193 -11.80 -4.34 6.95
C MET A 193 -11.93 -4.80 5.50
N ILE A 194 -11.39 -4.03 4.59
CA ILE A 194 -11.33 -4.40 3.16
C ILE A 194 -9.99 -5.05 2.81
N ARG A 195 -10.02 -5.96 1.83
CA ARG A 195 -8.82 -6.67 1.37
C ARG A 195 -8.14 -5.92 0.22
N LEU A 196 -7.00 -5.27 0.50
CA LEU A 196 -6.25 -4.53 -0.50
C LEU A 196 -5.45 -5.44 -1.46
N GLY A 197 -4.93 -6.56 -0.95
CA GLY A 197 -4.11 -7.47 -1.75
C GLY A 197 -3.51 -8.62 -0.95
N ARG A 198 -2.43 -9.19 -1.48
CA ARG A 198 -1.67 -10.28 -0.85
C ARG A 198 -0.19 -9.91 -0.73
N VAL A 199 0.45 -10.42 0.31
CA VAL A 199 1.89 -10.24 0.50
C VAL A 199 2.66 -10.96 -0.59
N ARG A 200 3.58 -10.24 -1.23
CA ARG A 200 4.49 -10.77 -2.22
C ARG A 200 5.92 -10.34 -1.92
N TYR A 201 6.78 -11.27 -1.58
CA TYR A 201 8.19 -10.99 -1.28
C TYR A 201 9.07 -10.94 -2.52
N THR A 202 8.80 -11.78 -3.52
CA THR A 202 9.62 -11.90 -4.74
C THR A 202 8.77 -11.92 -6.00
N SER A 203 9.39 -11.63 -7.14
CA SER A 203 8.71 -11.69 -8.44
C SER A 203 8.39 -13.10 -8.92
N THR A 204 9.03 -14.13 -8.35
CA THR A 204 8.97 -15.50 -8.85
C THR A 204 8.00 -16.41 -8.13
N GLU A 205 7.46 -15.99 -6.99
CA GLU A 205 6.49 -16.75 -6.16
C GLU A 205 6.78 -18.26 -6.08
N ARG A 206 8.05 -18.62 -5.83
CA ARG A 206 8.45 -20.03 -5.76
C ARG A 206 7.84 -20.78 -4.59
N ASN A 207 7.40 -20.08 -3.56
CA ASN A 207 6.76 -20.65 -2.39
C ASN A 207 5.30 -20.19 -2.28
N PRO A 208 4.33 -21.01 -2.69
CA PRO A 208 2.91 -20.67 -2.63
C PRO A 208 2.37 -20.52 -1.20
N ARG A 209 3.06 -21.03 -0.16
CA ARG A 209 2.60 -20.95 1.24
C ARG A 209 2.44 -19.52 1.76
N LEU A 210 3.12 -18.54 1.15
CA LEU A 210 3.07 -17.13 1.55
C LEU A 210 2.11 -16.29 0.70
N SER A 211 1.68 -16.81 -0.44
CA SER A 211 0.77 -16.09 -1.36
C SER A 211 -0.65 -15.93 -0.83
N GLU A 212 -0.96 -16.55 0.29
CA GLU A 212 -2.29 -16.49 0.93
C GLU A 212 -2.40 -15.40 2.00
N ALA A 213 -1.28 -14.82 2.48
CA ALA A 213 -1.33 -13.74 3.44
C ALA A 213 -1.97 -12.50 2.84
N THR A 214 -3.11 -12.10 3.37
CA THR A 214 -3.85 -10.92 2.92
C THR A 214 -3.36 -9.67 3.64
N VAL A 215 -3.42 -8.54 2.95
CA VAL A 215 -3.18 -7.22 3.53
C VAL A 215 -4.53 -6.54 3.65
N PRO A 216 -5.10 -6.46 4.84
CA PRO A 216 -6.30 -5.70 5.09
C PRO A 216 -5.98 -4.20 5.14
N ILE A 217 -7.01 -3.38 4.98
CA ILE A 217 -6.99 -1.95 5.31
C ILE A 217 -8.36 -1.60 5.87
N ASP A 218 -8.38 -0.79 6.91
CA ASP A 218 -9.62 -0.29 7.45
C ASP A 218 -10.20 0.78 6.50
N ILE A 219 -11.47 0.65 6.15
CA ILE A 219 -12.15 1.61 5.28
C ILE A 219 -12.23 2.99 5.93
N ASN A 220 -12.34 3.05 7.25
CA ASN A 220 -12.39 4.29 8.02
C ASN A 220 -11.09 5.09 7.93
N ASP A 221 -9.95 4.42 7.70
CA ASP A 221 -8.66 5.08 7.45
C ASP A 221 -8.62 5.82 6.12
N VAL A 222 -9.49 5.46 5.18
CA VAL A 222 -9.52 6.01 3.82
C VAL A 222 -10.70 6.93 3.62
N VAL A 223 -11.90 6.52 4.01
CA VAL A 223 -13.13 7.30 3.85
C VAL A 223 -13.14 8.44 4.87
N GLY A 224 -13.28 9.66 4.37
CA GLY A 224 -13.24 10.87 5.21
C GLY A 224 -11.82 11.35 5.58
N ASN A 225 -10.79 10.59 5.29
CA ASN A 225 -9.40 10.92 5.55
C ASN A 225 -8.61 11.28 4.28
N LYS A 226 -7.39 11.81 4.44
CA LYS A 226 -6.51 12.18 3.33
C LYS A 226 -5.47 11.08 3.12
N THR A 227 -5.68 10.27 2.09
CA THR A 227 -4.77 9.19 1.72
C THR A 227 -3.95 9.57 0.48
N ALA A 228 -2.65 9.24 0.47
CA ALA A 228 -1.77 9.50 -0.66
C ALA A 228 -1.02 8.23 -1.09
N LEU A 229 -1.13 7.88 -2.38
CA LEU A 229 -0.46 6.75 -3.01
C LEU A 229 0.78 7.24 -3.78
N PHE A 230 1.96 6.86 -3.28
CA PHE A 230 3.23 7.19 -3.92
C PHE A 230 3.84 5.97 -4.61
N GLY A 231 4.42 6.17 -5.78
CA GLY A 231 5.12 5.12 -6.50
C GLY A 231 5.56 5.56 -7.90
N MET A 232 6.53 4.86 -8.47
CA MET A 232 6.96 5.08 -9.85
C MET A 232 5.90 4.60 -10.84
N THR A 233 6.06 4.94 -12.11
CA THR A 233 5.23 4.41 -13.20
C THR A 233 5.32 2.88 -13.23
N ARG A 234 4.23 2.19 -13.48
CA ARG A 234 4.12 0.72 -13.54
C ARG A 234 4.35 -0.01 -12.21
N THR A 235 4.18 0.66 -11.07
CA THR A 235 4.25 0.01 -9.74
C THR A 235 2.89 -0.45 -9.21
N GLY A 236 1.83 -0.28 -9.99
CA GLY A 236 0.48 -0.72 -9.63
C GLY A 236 -0.39 0.33 -8.92
N LYS A 237 -0.01 1.62 -8.90
CA LYS A 237 -0.82 2.68 -8.27
C LYS A 237 -2.27 2.70 -8.75
N SER A 238 -2.47 2.78 -10.06
CA SER A 238 -3.82 2.82 -10.65
C SER A 238 -4.61 1.55 -10.33
N ASN A 239 -3.95 0.38 -10.35
CA ASN A 239 -4.57 -0.88 -9.95
C ASN A 239 -4.97 -0.88 -8.46
N THR A 240 -4.11 -0.38 -7.57
CA THR A 240 -4.43 -0.25 -6.14
C THR A 240 -5.65 0.67 -5.93
N MET A 241 -5.72 1.79 -6.66
CA MET A 241 -6.88 2.69 -6.60
C MET A 241 -8.16 2.03 -7.12
N LYS A 242 -8.08 1.24 -8.21
CA LYS A 242 -9.23 0.47 -8.71
C LYS A 242 -9.73 -0.54 -7.69
N VAL A 243 -8.81 -1.30 -7.07
CA VAL A 243 -9.16 -2.26 -6.02
C VAL A 243 -9.81 -1.54 -4.84
N LEU A 244 -9.21 -0.44 -4.38
CA LEU A 244 -9.74 0.35 -3.26
C LEU A 244 -11.13 0.89 -3.55
N ALA A 245 -11.34 1.52 -4.70
CA ALA A 245 -12.63 2.06 -5.11
C ALA A 245 -13.73 0.98 -5.21
N THR A 246 -13.38 -0.18 -5.78
CA THR A 246 -14.29 -1.33 -5.86
C THR A 246 -14.61 -1.89 -4.48
N SER A 247 -13.61 -1.99 -3.59
CA SER A 247 -13.82 -2.51 -2.24
C SER A 247 -14.68 -1.57 -1.40
N ILE A 248 -14.49 -0.24 -1.49
CA ILE A 248 -15.35 0.76 -0.85
C ILE A 248 -16.80 0.64 -1.35
N PHE A 249 -16.98 0.45 -2.66
CA PHE A 249 -18.31 0.26 -3.21
C PHE A 249 -18.97 -1.03 -2.71
N GLN A 250 -18.23 -2.14 -2.67
CA GLN A 250 -18.74 -3.41 -2.15
C GLN A 250 -19.10 -3.31 -0.67
N HIS A 251 -18.27 -2.69 0.14
CA HIS A 251 -18.55 -2.45 1.54
C HIS A 251 -19.82 -1.61 1.72
N ALA A 252 -19.97 -0.51 0.98
CA ALA A 252 -21.17 0.33 1.04
C ALA A 252 -22.45 -0.45 0.69
N VAL A 253 -22.38 -1.39 -0.26
CA VAL A 253 -23.50 -2.27 -0.63
C VAL A 253 -23.80 -3.30 0.47
N GLU A 254 -22.77 -3.87 1.10
CA GLU A 254 -22.91 -4.91 2.13
C GLU A 254 -23.43 -4.33 3.46
N THR A 255 -23.03 -3.10 3.79
CA THR A 255 -23.43 -2.41 5.03
C THR A 255 -24.66 -1.52 4.86
N ASP A 256 -25.20 -1.37 3.65
CA ASP A 256 -26.30 -0.43 3.33
C ASP A 256 -25.95 1.04 3.63
N GLU A 257 -24.66 1.40 3.47
CA GLU A 257 -24.16 2.75 3.66
C GLU A 257 -24.14 3.53 2.34
N GLU A 258 -24.47 4.82 2.39
CA GLU A 258 -24.43 5.70 1.21
C GLU A 258 -23.06 6.38 1.08
N ILE A 259 -22.10 5.71 0.42
CA ILE A 259 -20.75 6.26 0.16
C ILE A 259 -20.64 6.65 -1.32
N GLY A 260 -20.68 7.96 -1.59
CA GLY A 260 -20.44 8.51 -2.93
C GLY A 260 -18.96 8.63 -3.26
N GLN A 261 -18.55 8.27 -4.47
CA GLN A 261 -17.17 8.39 -4.95
C GLN A 261 -17.08 9.32 -6.16
N LEU A 262 -16.19 10.32 -6.13
CA LEU A 262 -15.91 11.21 -7.25
C LEU A 262 -14.45 11.04 -7.68
N MET A 263 -14.23 10.63 -8.95
CA MET A 263 -12.89 10.39 -9.48
C MET A 263 -12.54 11.38 -10.58
N PHE A 264 -11.43 12.10 -10.43
CA PHE A 264 -10.84 12.91 -11.50
C PHE A 264 -9.81 12.06 -12.24
N ASP A 265 -10.11 11.71 -13.50
CA ASP A 265 -9.31 10.82 -14.35
C ASP A 265 -8.68 11.55 -15.53
N PRO A 266 -7.56 12.26 -15.33
CA PRO A 266 -6.92 13.02 -16.40
C PRO A 266 -6.32 12.15 -17.52
N THR A 267 -6.13 10.86 -17.27
CA THR A 267 -5.51 9.90 -18.20
C THR A 267 -6.49 8.92 -18.82
N GLY A 268 -7.72 8.85 -18.30
CA GLY A 268 -8.74 7.91 -18.75
C GLY A 268 -8.50 6.46 -18.30
N GLU A 269 -7.65 6.24 -17.29
CA GLU A 269 -7.29 4.88 -16.84
C GLU A 269 -8.43 4.18 -16.08
N TYR A 270 -9.36 4.93 -15.48
CA TYR A 270 -10.49 4.39 -14.72
C TYR A 270 -11.75 4.27 -15.56
N ALA A 271 -11.95 5.21 -16.47
CA ALA A 271 -13.13 5.27 -17.33
C ALA A 271 -13.02 4.38 -18.56
N ASN A 272 -11.81 4.17 -19.10
CA ASN A 272 -11.62 3.46 -20.35
C ASN A 272 -10.99 2.08 -20.16
N VAL A 273 -11.43 1.15 -20.99
CA VAL A 273 -10.88 -0.21 -21.10
C VAL A 273 -9.40 -0.17 -21.49
N ASN A 274 -8.58 -0.96 -20.81
CA ASN A 274 -7.19 -1.12 -21.19
C ASN A 274 -6.76 -2.60 -21.20
N GLN A 275 -5.77 -2.93 -22.03
CA GLN A 275 -5.28 -4.31 -22.20
C GLN A 275 -4.61 -4.88 -20.94
N GLN A 276 -4.14 -4.04 -20.03
CA GLN A 276 -3.45 -4.47 -18.81
C GLN A 276 -4.42 -5.00 -17.76
N ASP A 277 -5.68 -4.58 -17.82
CA ASP A 277 -6.74 -4.93 -16.87
C ASP A 277 -7.75 -5.92 -17.49
N ASN A 278 -7.27 -6.83 -18.33
CA ASN A 278 -8.09 -7.83 -19.02
C ASN A 278 -9.25 -7.23 -19.83
N GLU A 279 -9.03 -6.09 -20.46
CA GLU A 279 -10.03 -5.38 -21.25
C GLU A 279 -11.27 -4.96 -20.43
N THR A 280 -11.08 -4.56 -19.16
CA THR A 280 -12.13 -4.01 -18.31
C THR A 280 -11.79 -2.61 -17.83
N ALA A 281 -12.80 -1.77 -17.62
CA ALA A 281 -12.69 -0.49 -16.94
C ALA A 281 -13.43 -0.53 -15.59
N LEU A 282 -13.12 0.39 -14.69
CA LEU A 282 -13.86 0.50 -13.44
C LEU A 282 -15.33 0.86 -13.71
N ALA A 283 -15.58 1.70 -14.72
CA ALA A 283 -16.92 2.08 -15.17
C ALA A 283 -17.74 0.88 -15.67
N ASP A 284 -17.11 -0.11 -16.32
CA ASP A 284 -17.80 -1.29 -16.85
C ASP A 284 -18.21 -2.29 -15.76
N ILE A 285 -17.49 -2.30 -14.62
CA ILE A 285 -17.78 -3.25 -13.53
C ILE A 285 -19.10 -2.88 -12.81
N HIS A 286 -19.43 -1.59 -12.81
CA HIS A 286 -20.54 -1.01 -12.06
C HIS A 286 -21.35 -0.04 -12.93
N ASP A 287 -21.68 -0.44 -14.17
CA ASP A 287 -22.34 0.37 -15.18
C ASP A 287 -23.70 0.93 -14.74
N ASP A 288 -24.38 0.25 -13.82
CA ASP A 288 -25.68 0.69 -13.27
C ASP A 288 -25.57 1.90 -12.30
N VAL A 289 -24.38 2.14 -11.73
CA VAL A 289 -24.18 3.14 -10.64
C VAL A 289 -23.02 4.11 -10.92
N VAL A 290 -22.24 3.89 -11.97
CA VAL A 290 -21.13 4.75 -12.37
C VAL A 290 -21.55 5.61 -13.56
N SER A 291 -21.47 6.93 -13.41
CA SER A 291 -21.62 7.89 -14.51
C SER A 291 -20.26 8.43 -14.91
N VAL A 292 -19.95 8.39 -16.19
CA VAL A 292 -18.70 8.93 -16.75
C VAL A 292 -18.99 10.25 -17.44
N TYR A 293 -18.29 11.31 -17.03
CA TYR A 293 -18.38 12.63 -17.61
C TYR A 293 -17.10 12.97 -18.37
N SER A 294 -17.22 13.51 -19.58
CA SER A 294 -16.08 13.99 -20.38
C SER A 294 -16.23 15.46 -20.75
N TRP A 295 -15.11 16.18 -20.68
CA TRP A 295 -15.04 17.57 -21.08
C TRP A 295 -14.54 17.69 -22.54
N GLY A 296 -15.38 18.23 -23.44
CA GLY A 296 -14.94 18.72 -24.74
C GLY A 296 -14.54 17.68 -25.79
N GLY A 297 -14.91 16.40 -25.62
CA GLY A 297 -14.67 15.30 -26.56
C GLY A 297 -15.90 14.94 -27.42
N ALA A 298 -15.70 14.07 -28.42
CA ALA A 298 -16.81 13.36 -29.02
C ALA A 298 -17.43 12.47 -27.93
N VAL A 299 -18.74 12.56 -27.77
CA VAL A 299 -19.47 11.73 -26.81
C VAL A 299 -19.44 10.30 -27.34
N GLU A 300 -18.76 9.40 -26.64
CA GLU A 300 -18.81 7.97 -26.86
C GLU A 300 -20.07 7.41 -26.19
N ASP A 301 -20.54 6.25 -26.64
CA ASP A 301 -21.71 5.60 -26.03
C ASP A 301 -21.43 5.34 -24.54
N GLY A 302 -22.31 5.82 -23.65
CA GLY A 302 -22.17 5.70 -22.19
C GLY A 302 -21.39 6.81 -21.49
N VAL A 303 -20.89 7.81 -22.23
CA VAL A 303 -20.20 8.98 -21.65
C VAL A 303 -21.07 10.21 -21.76
N GLU A 304 -21.31 10.88 -20.65
CA GLU A 304 -22.02 12.14 -20.61
C GLU A 304 -21.09 13.32 -20.86
N SER A 305 -21.54 14.29 -21.66
CA SER A 305 -20.76 15.50 -21.88
C SER A 305 -20.92 16.47 -20.71
N LEU A 306 -19.79 16.81 -20.07
CA LEU A 306 -19.79 17.89 -19.08
C LEU A 306 -19.97 19.22 -19.81
N GLN A 307 -21.07 19.88 -19.55
CA GLN A 307 -21.42 21.15 -20.18
C GLN A 307 -21.38 22.28 -19.16
N ILE A 308 -20.85 23.42 -19.57
CA ILE A 308 -20.98 24.67 -18.84
C ILE A 308 -22.04 25.51 -19.56
N ASP A 309 -22.98 26.03 -18.83
CA ASP A 309 -23.91 27.01 -19.38
C ASP A 309 -23.22 28.39 -19.45
N PHE A 310 -22.80 28.77 -20.66
CA PHE A 310 -22.13 30.03 -20.91
C PHE A 310 -23.04 31.27 -20.68
N PHE A 311 -24.33 31.08 -20.48
CA PHE A 311 -25.29 32.16 -20.25
C PHE A 311 -25.78 32.19 -18.80
N ASP A 312 -25.38 31.24 -17.96
CA ASP A 312 -25.66 31.27 -16.53
C ASP A 312 -24.83 32.33 -15.82
N TYR A 313 -25.51 33.25 -15.14
CA TYR A 313 -24.87 34.34 -14.41
C TYR A 313 -24.08 33.82 -13.19
N GLU A 314 -24.60 32.82 -12.50
CA GLU A 314 -23.95 32.26 -11.30
C GLU A 314 -22.64 31.57 -11.64
N GLN A 315 -22.52 31.03 -12.85
CA GLN A 315 -21.30 30.36 -13.36
C GLN A 315 -20.37 31.34 -14.15
N MET A 316 -20.64 32.62 -14.15
CA MET A 316 -19.93 33.58 -15.00
C MET A 316 -18.42 33.63 -14.73
N ASP A 317 -17.97 33.40 -13.49
CA ASP A 317 -16.52 33.40 -13.18
C ASP A 317 -15.84 32.19 -13.80
N GLU A 318 -16.41 31.00 -13.63
CA GLU A 318 -15.94 29.74 -14.23
C GLU A 318 -15.94 29.80 -15.76
N VAL A 319 -17.01 30.33 -16.34
CA VAL A 319 -17.13 30.58 -17.78
C VAL A 319 -16.00 31.47 -18.25
N TRP A 320 -15.80 32.59 -17.55
CA TRP A 320 -14.78 33.57 -17.93
C TRP A 320 -13.35 33.01 -17.79
N GLN A 321 -13.05 32.27 -16.74
CA GLN A 321 -11.77 31.59 -16.57
C GLN A 321 -11.56 30.55 -17.68
N THR A 322 -12.58 29.77 -18.00
CA THR A 322 -12.54 28.77 -19.06
C THR A 322 -12.25 29.41 -20.42
N ILE A 323 -12.94 30.47 -20.76
CA ILE A 323 -12.68 31.20 -22.01
C ILE A 323 -11.24 31.76 -22.06
N LYS A 324 -10.74 32.33 -20.94
CA LYS A 324 -9.37 32.85 -20.86
C LYS A 324 -8.30 31.78 -21.05
N LEU A 325 -8.52 30.55 -20.53
CA LEU A 325 -7.61 29.43 -20.69
C LEU A 325 -7.48 29.01 -22.16
N HIS A 326 -8.55 29.03 -22.93
CA HIS A 326 -8.56 28.61 -24.34
C HIS A 326 -8.03 29.68 -25.29
N LEU A 327 -7.93 30.91 -24.85
CA LEU A 327 -7.38 32.01 -25.65
C LEU A 327 -5.83 32.05 -25.57
N THR A 328 -5.17 31.21 -26.37
CA THR A 328 -3.71 31.07 -26.37
C THR A 328 -2.98 32.08 -27.26
N ARG A 329 -3.71 32.83 -28.12
CA ARG A 329 -3.12 33.76 -29.07
C ARG A 329 -2.59 35.03 -28.38
N ASP A 330 -1.35 35.39 -28.68
CA ASP A 330 -0.71 36.59 -28.17
C ASP A 330 -0.91 37.75 -29.16
N ALA A 331 -1.95 38.57 -28.92
CA ALA A 331 -2.28 39.73 -29.70
C ALA A 331 -2.93 40.81 -28.80
N ASP A 332 -2.72 42.09 -29.10
CA ASP A 332 -3.18 43.23 -28.28
C ASP A 332 -4.70 43.17 -28.02
N TYR A 333 -5.50 42.76 -29.00
CA TYR A 333 -6.94 42.65 -28.83
C TYR A 333 -7.33 41.49 -27.93
N VAL A 334 -6.56 40.38 -27.92
CA VAL A 334 -6.78 39.24 -27.02
C VAL A 334 -6.42 39.63 -25.59
N THR A 335 -5.30 40.33 -25.41
CA THR A 335 -4.89 40.88 -24.12
C THR A 335 -5.95 41.81 -23.56
N SER A 336 -6.46 42.72 -24.41
CA SER A 336 -7.54 43.64 -24.02
C SER A 336 -8.84 42.90 -23.68
N PHE A 337 -9.17 41.85 -24.41
CA PHE A 337 -10.34 41.00 -24.13
C PHE A 337 -10.18 40.27 -22.79
N LYS A 338 -9.03 39.65 -22.53
CA LYS A 338 -8.72 39.00 -21.25
C LYS A 338 -8.74 39.94 -20.05
N ALA A 339 -8.44 41.24 -20.27
CA ALA A 339 -8.49 42.27 -19.25
C ALA A 339 -9.91 42.77 -18.95
N ALA A 340 -10.90 42.45 -19.80
CA ALA A 340 -12.29 42.71 -19.50
C ALA A 340 -12.73 41.83 -18.32
N ASN A 341 -13.58 42.36 -17.46
CA ASN A 341 -14.11 41.63 -16.32
C ASN A 341 -15.65 41.60 -16.37
N PRO A 342 -16.27 40.51 -16.83
CA PRO A 342 -17.73 40.36 -16.83
C PRO A 342 -18.26 40.00 -15.43
N VAL A 343 -17.38 39.59 -14.50
CA VAL A 343 -17.75 39.29 -13.11
C VAL A 343 -17.75 40.61 -12.33
N GLY A 344 -18.88 41.02 -11.87
CA GLY A 344 -19.03 42.25 -11.09
C GLY A 344 -19.29 41.97 -9.62
N PRO A 345 -19.33 43.04 -8.78
CA PRO A 345 -19.78 42.86 -7.40
C PRO A 345 -21.22 42.33 -7.38
N GLU A 346 -21.47 41.43 -6.46
CA GLU A 346 -22.80 40.78 -6.28
C GLU A 346 -23.91 41.83 -6.04
N ASN A 347 -23.54 42.92 -5.40
CA ASN A 347 -24.49 43.94 -5.01
C ASN A 347 -24.23 45.27 -5.76
N ARG A 348 -25.21 45.75 -6.52
CA ARG A 348 -25.17 47.02 -7.22
C ARG A 348 -24.82 48.21 -6.32
N ASN A 349 -25.17 48.15 -5.03
CA ASN A 349 -24.96 49.19 -4.05
C ASN A 349 -23.52 49.28 -3.53
N GLU A 350 -22.71 48.25 -3.70
CA GLU A 350 -21.31 48.21 -3.26
C GLU A 350 -20.43 49.10 -4.12
N ASN A 351 -20.53 48.97 -5.44
CA ASN A 351 -19.82 49.80 -6.39
C ASN A 351 -20.61 49.89 -7.72
N TYR A 352 -21.43 50.91 -7.81
CA TYR A 352 -22.32 51.11 -8.95
C TYR A 352 -21.56 51.20 -10.30
N SER A 353 -20.39 51.82 -10.32
CA SER A 353 -19.57 51.99 -11.54
C SER A 353 -19.02 50.62 -12.02
N GLU A 354 -18.48 49.82 -11.11
CA GLU A 354 -17.95 48.49 -11.44
C GLU A 354 -19.06 47.53 -11.82
N PHE A 355 -20.17 47.54 -11.12
CA PHE A 355 -21.34 46.76 -11.47
C PHE A 355 -21.80 47.02 -12.89
N ASN A 356 -22.04 48.31 -13.26
CA ASN A 356 -22.47 48.65 -14.61
C ASN A 356 -21.42 48.29 -15.69
N LYS A 357 -20.14 48.42 -15.37
CA LYS A 357 -19.05 47.99 -16.26
C LYS A 357 -19.07 46.49 -16.49
N ALA A 358 -19.23 45.69 -15.43
CA ALA A 358 -19.33 44.24 -15.51
C ALA A 358 -20.55 43.80 -16.34
N VAL A 359 -21.75 44.36 -16.07
CA VAL A 359 -22.97 44.07 -16.83
C VAL A 359 -22.83 44.41 -18.32
N ARG A 360 -22.13 45.49 -18.68
CA ARG A 360 -21.83 45.82 -20.11
C ARG A 360 -20.89 44.77 -20.74
N CYS A 361 -19.83 44.38 -20.02
CA CYS A 361 -18.90 43.34 -20.49
C CYS A 361 -19.62 42.01 -20.68
N GLN A 362 -20.48 41.64 -19.76
CA GLN A 362 -21.29 40.43 -19.79
C GLN A 362 -22.28 40.45 -20.99
N SER A 363 -23.03 41.55 -21.15
CA SER A 363 -23.94 41.68 -22.29
C SER A 363 -23.22 41.61 -23.65
N ALA A 364 -22.02 42.18 -23.73
CA ALA A 364 -21.19 42.10 -24.92
C ALA A 364 -20.67 40.67 -25.14
N LEU A 365 -20.28 39.94 -24.06
CA LEU A 365 -19.87 38.54 -24.13
C LEU A 365 -21.02 37.66 -24.64
N TYR A 366 -22.21 37.78 -24.07
CA TYR A 366 -23.39 37.05 -24.51
C TYR A 366 -23.72 37.33 -26.00
N ALA A 367 -23.66 38.57 -26.44
CA ALA A 367 -23.86 38.89 -27.84
C ALA A 367 -22.81 38.24 -28.75
N CYS A 368 -21.55 38.11 -28.29
CA CYS A 368 -20.52 37.42 -29.04
C CYS A 368 -20.77 35.89 -29.09
N LEU A 369 -21.18 35.28 -27.99
CA LEU A 369 -21.52 33.86 -27.91
C LEU A 369 -22.71 33.52 -28.82
N MET A 370 -23.77 34.30 -28.77
CA MET A 370 -24.92 34.16 -29.66
C MET A 370 -24.54 34.28 -31.15
N LYS A 371 -23.68 35.27 -31.47
CA LYS A 371 -23.17 35.43 -32.83
C LYS A 371 -22.25 34.27 -33.26
N ALA A 372 -21.57 33.63 -32.33
CA ALA A 372 -20.76 32.43 -32.57
C ALA A 372 -21.61 31.15 -32.75
N GLY A 373 -22.90 31.20 -32.48
CA GLY A 373 -23.83 30.11 -32.68
C GLY A 373 -24.19 29.32 -31.42
N PHE A 374 -23.84 29.81 -30.25
CA PHE A 374 -24.30 29.21 -28.99
C PHE A 374 -25.77 29.54 -28.76
N ASP A 375 -26.52 28.51 -28.35
CA ASP A 375 -27.95 28.62 -28.09
C ASP A 375 -28.17 29.10 -26.65
N THR A 376 -29.08 30.08 -26.53
CA THR A 376 -29.43 30.66 -25.21
C THR A 376 -30.68 30.06 -24.58
N GLY A 377 -31.34 29.14 -25.26
CA GLY A 377 -32.68 28.74 -24.88
C GLY A 377 -33.75 29.82 -25.14
N ASN A 378 -35.02 29.47 -24.97
CA ASN A 378 -36.13 30.31 -25.36
C ASN A 378 -36.44 31.50 -24.45
N ASP A 379 -35.93 31.53 -23.20
CA ASP A 379 -36.28 32.52 -22.18
C ASP A 379 -35.06 33.36 -21.71
N PHE A 380 -33.96 33.37 -22.46
CA PHE A 380 -32.79 34.16 -22.09
C PHE A 380 -33.01 35.66 -22.27
N SER A 381 -32.75 36.40 -21.21
CA SER A 381 -32.75 37.88 -21.25
C SER A 381 -31.58 38.44 -20.42
N THR A 382 -30.86 39.41 -20.95
CA THR A 382 -29.80 40.09 -20.23
C THR A 382 -30.09 41.60 -20.12
N PRO A 383 -29.89 42.20 -18.96
CA PRO A 383 -30.10 43.66 -18.80
C PRO A 383 -28.99 44.42 -19.55
N ILE A 384 -29.39 45.37 -20.38
CA ILE A 384 -28.47 46.32 -21.02
C ILE A 384 -28.53 47.63 -20.24
N PRO A 385 -27.44 48.01 -19.55
CA PRO A 385 -27.44 49.28 -18.85
C PRO A 385 -27.50 50.42 -19.86
N THR A 386 -28.59 51.14 -19.87
CA THR A 386 -28.73 52.39 -20.64
C THR A 386 -28.18 53.54 -19.81
N ASN A 387 -27.33 54.42 -20.46
CA ASN A 387 -26.99 55.69 -19.87
C ASN A 387 -28.26 56.53 -19.83
N THR A 388 -28.97 56.46 -18.76
CA THR A 388 -29.88 57.54 -18.39
C THR A 388 -29.23 58.25 -17.23
N ASP A 389 -28.92 59.54 -17.49
CA ASP A 389 -28.37 60.52 -16.56
C ASP A 389 -29.04 60.46 -15.17
#